data_8c9e99bf3b5e4a3e9637a17dbc631896
#
_entry.id   8c9e99bf3b5e4a3e9637a17dbc631896
#
_cell.length_a   1.000
_cell.length_b   1.000
_cell.length_c   1.000
_cell.angle_alpha   90.00
_cell.angle_beta   90.00
_cell.angle_gamma   90.00
#
_symmetry.space_group_name_H-M   'P 1'
#
loop_
_entity.id
_entity.type
_entity.pdbx_description
1 polymer ?
#
loop_
_entity_poly.entity_id
_entity_poly.type
_entity_poly.pdbx_seq_one_letter_code
_entity_poly.pdbx_strand_id
1 'polypeptide(L)' 'MKYACWSVVGGWVTARVDSEGELAEFIGPVFNSITDLWKWQRANLYGEMA' A
#
# COMPACT_ATOMS: atom_id res chain seq x y z
N MET A 1 5.51 8.52 -8.33
CA MET A 1 5.63 7.30 -7.55
C MET A 1 4.25 6.76 -7.23
N LYS A 2 4.05 5.48 -7.40
CA LYS A 2 2.74 4.87 -7.23
C LYS A 2 2.75 3.83 -6.12
N TYR A 3 1.60 3.71 -5.47
CA TYR A 3 1.40 2.71 -4.43
C TYR A 3 0.21 1.86 -4.83
N ALA A 4 0.28 0.59 -4.50
CA ALA A 4 -0.76 -0.37 -4.83
C ALA A 4 -1.07 -1.25 -3.61
N CYS A 5 -2.19 -1.94 -3.67
CA CYS A 5 -2.54 -2.93 -2.67
C CYS A 5 -2.09 -4.28 -3.20
N TRP A 6 -1.26 -4.97 -2.43
CA TRP A 6 -0.70 -6.24 -2.87
C TRP A 6 -1.21 -7.35 -1.97
N SER A 7 -1.70 -8.39 -2.58
CA SER A 7 -2.22 -9.54 -1.83
C SER A 7 -1.05 -10.41 -1.39
N VAL A 8 -0.98 -10.71 -0.11
CA VAL A 8 0.09 -11.54 0.44
C VAL A 8 -0.51 -12.53 1.43
N VAL A 9 0.31 -13.47 1.86
CA VAL A 9 -0.12 -14.38 2.92
C VAL A 9 -0.38 -13.55 4.17
N GLY A 10 -1.57 -13.69 4.71
CA GLY A 10 -1.96 -12.93 5.88
C GLY A 10 -2.77 -11.68 5.58
N GLY A 11 -2.94 -11.30 4.30
CA GLY A 11 -3.80 -10.18 3.98
C GLY A 11 -3.28 -9.31 2.85
N TRP A 12 -3.15 -8.03 3.14
CA TRP A 12 -2.82 -7.02 2.14
C TRP A 12 -1.71 -6.13 2.67
N VAL A 13 -0.84 -5.69 1.77
CA VAL A 13 0.25 -4.81 2.14
C VAL A 13 0.38 -3.74 1.06
N THR A 14 0.90 -2.57 1.44
CA THR A 14 1.17 -1.51 0.48
C THR A 14 2.42 -1.87 -0.30
N ALA A 15 2.33 -1.74 -1.60
CA ALA A 15 3.47 -1.97 -2.49
C ALA A 15 3.81 -0.68 -3.21
N ARG A 16 5.09 -0.36 -3.30
CA ARG A 16 5.55 0.74 -4.13
C ARG A 16 5.90 0.18 -5.49
N VAL A 17 5.35 0.77 -6.54
CA VAL A 17 5.64 0.33 -7.90
C VAL A 17 6.43 1.41 -8.61
N ASP A 18 7.30 0.98 -9.51
CA ASP A 18 8.15 1.89 -10.25
C ASP A 18 7.41 2.42 -11.48
N SER A 19 8.13 3.18 -12.31
CA SER A 19 7.53 3.82 -13.47
C SER A 19 7.04 2.82 -14.52
N GLU A 20 7.49 1.58 -14.42
CA GLU A 20 7.08 0.55 -15.37
C GLU A 20 5.97 -0.34 -14.82
N GLY A 21 5.50 -0.02 -13.62
CA GLY A 21 4.44 -0.79 -13.01
C GLY A 21 4.89 -2.04 -12.30
N GLU A 22 6.19 -2.19 -12.09
CA GLU A 22 6.77 -3.35 -11.44
C GLU A 22 6.90 -3.12 -9.95
N LEU A 23 6.77 -4.18 -9.17
CA LEU A 23 6.91 -4.08 -7.72
C LEU A 23 8.35 -3.69 -7.37
N ALA A 24 8.47 -2.60 -6.63
CA ALA A 24 9.78 -2.15 -6.16
C ALA A 24 10.04 -2.58 -4.73
N GLU A 25 9.08 -2.38 -3.84
CA GLU A 25 9.24 -2.80 -2.45
C GLU A 25 7.89 -2.80 -1.74
N PHE A 26 7.81 -3.52 -0.62
CA PHE A 26 6.66 -3.46 0.26
C PHE A 26 6.90 -2.39 1.31
N ILE A 27 5.84 -1.69 1.70
CA ILE A 27 5.93 -0.60 2.65
C ILE A 27 4.85 -0.79 3.71
N GLY A 28 5.25 -0.68 4.98
CA GLY A 28 4.31 -0.69 6.07
C GLY A 28 3.84 -2.08 6.45
N PRO A 29 2.86 -2.16 7.34
CA PRO A 29 2.42 -3.43 7.89
C PRO A 29 1.44 -4.14 6.96
N VAL A 30 1.24 -5.43 7.22
CA VAL A 30 0.23 -6.22 6.55
C VAL A 30 -1.09 -6.06 7.31
N PHE A 31 -2.16 -5.83 6.56
CA PHE A 31 -3.50 -5.71 7.13
C PHE A 31 -4.34 -6.89 6.62
N ASN A 32 -5.25 -7.36 7.45
CA ASN A 32 -6.14 -8.42 7.01
C ASN A 32 -7.43 -7.90 6.38
N SER A 33 -7.50 -6.59 6.13
CA SER A 33 -8.64 -5.95 5.47
C SER A 33 -8.10 -4.88 4.54
N ILE A 34 -8.59 -4.87 3.30
CA ILE A 34 -8.14 -3.88 2.34
C ILE A 34 -8.61 -2.48 2.74
N THR A 35 -9.75 -2.39 3.42
CA THR A 35 -10.22 -1.11 3.91
C THR A 35 -9.26 -0.52 4.94
N ASP A 36 -8.76 -1.36 5.84
CA ASP A 36 -7.77 -0.91 6.82
C ASP A 36 -6.49 -0.47 6.15
N LEU A 37 -6.08 -1.18 5.11
CA LEU A 37 -4.90 -0.81 4.34
C LEU A 37 -5.08 0.56 3.70
N TRP A 38 -6.24 0.80 3.10
CA TRP A 38 -6.51 2.10 2.49
C TRP A 38 -6.46 3.23 3.51
N LYS A 39 -7.01 3.00 4.70
CA LYS A 39 -6.96 4.01 5.76
C LYS A 39 -5.52 4.31 6.14
N TRP A 40 -4.70 3.29 6.25
CA TRP A 40 -3.30 3.47 6.58
C TRP A 40 -2.56 4.24 5.49
N GLN A 41 -2.82 3.88 4.23
CA GLN A 41 -2.18 4.56 3.11
C GLN A 41 -2.55 6.03 3.10
N ARG A 42 -3.82 6.32 3.30
CA ARG A 42 -4.27 7.71 3.31
C ARG A 42 -3.59 8.51 4.41
N ALA A 43 -3.48 7.93 5.59
CA ALA A 43 -2.90 8.63 6.73
C ALA A 43 -1.39 8.80 6.62
N ASN A 44 -0.71 7.85 6.01
CA ASN A 44 0.76 7.81 6.04
C ASN A 44 1.41 8.17 4.72
N LEU A 45 0.72 8.00 3.61
CA LEU A 45 1.30 8.26 2.29
C LEU A 45 0.65 9.44 1.60
N TYR A 46 -0.65 9.62 1.80
CA TYR A 46 -1.41 10.68 1.14
C TYR A 46 -2.08 11.62 2.13
N GLY A 47 -1.65 11.62 3.36
CA GLY A 47 -2.36 12.33 4.42
C GLY A 47 -2.65 13.77 4.12
N GLU A 48 -1.75 14.43 3.43
CA GLU A 48 -1.90 15.85 3.13
C GLU A 48 -2.84 16.12 1.98
N MET A 49 -3.27 15.07 1.32
CA MET A 49 -4.14 15.18 0.15
C MET A 49 -5.60 15.29 0.53
N ALA A 50 -5.90 15.03 1.75
CA ALA A 50 -7.28 15.00 2.21
C ALA A 50 -7.93 16.37 2.18
#